data_1afbdd2eadeba92d384853b28a595fe3
#
_entry.id   1afbdd2eadeba92d384853b28a595fe3
#
_cell.length_a   1.000
_cell.length_b   1.000
_cell.length_c   1.000
_cell.angle_alpha   90.00
_cell.angle_beta   90.00
_cell.angle_gamma   90.00
#
_symmetry.space_group_name_H-M   'P 1'
#
loop_
_entity.id
_entity.type
_entity.pdbx_description
1 polymer ?
#
loop_
_entity_poly.entity_id
_entity_poly.type
_entity_poly.pdbx_seq_one_letter_code
_entity_poly.pdbx_strand_id
1 'polypeptide(L)'
;MNTKVQSAMENLMLNTDDAYFPAGWHEEEVTSISDDDVQVMNEDGTPKTRTGDDGTVYYYRNVRTQAAMVTLDYDGNVIAMVGGLGEKTKSLSLNRAYGVTRQTGSTIKPIGAYALGIEYGLVNWSTMLNNSPLYLKQDMVIRDEDYCRRNGLMGLTDKQLKAYPNAWRSWPRNYGGNYGDGSDLPLWNGLARSLNTIAIRVGDLVGANNIFNFVYNTLQLSTLDPVNDVGLAQMVMGSQTHGVTPMALAAAFQIFYDGEYTTPHLYTRVLDRDGNIYLENNATSYQALTSDTAYVMNRLLKNVLYSSVGTASGRYPKSNGMEAFGKTGTASDEKDLWFVGGTPYYVTAVWWGYDAPYDMTKTLTKQQAKTRTCVMAWKALMEQAQADLPYKAFPASSGVVERRYCTQSGLLAGSSCPSTAVGYYRADDLPDTCTYSHGASTQAADPAAPAEEAPSQTVIPTDTSNLDTD
;
A
#
# COMPACT_ATOMS: atom_id res chain seq x y z
N MET A 1 -15.87 13.23 -12.50
CA MET A 1 -15.16 12.23 -13.32
C MET A 1 -14.38 12.95 -14.41
N ASN A 2 -13.14 12.54 -14.67
CA ASN A 2 -12.30 13.06 -15.76
C ASN A 2 -12.31 12.04 -16.91
N THR A 3 -12.89 12.40 -18.05
CA THR A 3 -13.09 11.48 -19.19
C THR A 3 -11.76 10.98 -19.77
N LYS A 4 -10.70 11.79 -19.78
CA LYS A 4 -9.37 11.37 -20.23
C LYS A 4 -8.79 10.29 -19.34
N VAL A 5 -8.83 10.48 -18.01
CA VAL A 5 -8.34 9.50 -17.04
C VAL A 5 -9.20 8.24 -17.05
N GLN A 6 -10.53 8.39 -17.17
CA GLN A 6 -11.46 7.27 -17.30
C GLN A 6 -11.15 6.41 -18.52
N SER A 7 -11.01 7.04 -19.71
CA SER A 7 -10.67 6.31 -20.94
C SER A 7 -9.30 5.64 -20.87
N ALA A 8 -8.31 6.30 -20.29
CA ALA A 8 -6.99 5.68 -20.08
C ALA A 8 -7.10 4.45 -19.18
N MET A 9 -7.87 4.53 -18.10
CA MET A 9 -8.11 3.42 -17.18
C MET A 9 -8.88 2.28 -17.86
N GLU A 10 -9.93 2.57 -18.61
CA GLU A 10 -10.70 1.59 -19.37
C GLU A 10 -9.81 0.84 -20.38
N ASN A 11 -8.99 1.56 -21.14
CA ASN A 11 -8.06 0.95 -22.10
C ASN A 11 -7.05 0.00 -21.42
N LEU A 12 -6.53 0.35 -20.24
CA LEU A 12 -5.65 -0.54 -19.47
C LEU A 12 -6.42 -1.77 -18.96
N MET A 13 -7.67 -1.59 -18.55
CA MET A 13 -8.49 -2.65 -17.98
C MET A 13 -9.16 -3.54 -19.03
N LEU A 14 -9.20 -3.14 -20.31
CA LEU A 14 -9.47 -4.07 -21.42
C LEU A 14 -8.45 -5.21 -21.42
N ASN A 15 -7.21 -4.91 -20.98
CA ASN A 15 -6.15 -5.89 -20.75
C ASN A 15 -5.96 -6.83 -21.94
N THR A 16 -5.96 -6.26 -23.15
CA THR A 16 -5.76 -7.00 -24.39
C THR A 16 -4.50 -7.88 -24.29
N ASP A 17 -4.63 -9.14 -24.67
CA ASP A 17 -3.55 -10.14 -24.63
C ASP A 17 -2.93 -10.32 -23.23
N ASP A 18 -3.70 -10.07 -22.18
CA ASP A 18 -3.25 -10.15 -20.78
C ASP A 18 -2.02 -9.27 -20.47
N ALA A 19 -1.91 -8.13 -21.14
CA ALA A 19 -0.74 -7.27 -21.14
C ALA A 19 -0.32 -6.79 -19.73
N TYR A 20 -1.30 -6.54 -18.85
CA TYR A 20 -1.06 -6.12 -17.48
C TYR A 20 -1.44 -7.19 -16.45
N PHE A 21 -2.57 -7.89 -16.66
CA PHE A 21 -3.13 -8.81 -15.69
C PHE A 21 -3.27 -10.21 -16.31
N PRO A 22 -2.28 -11.08 -16.15
CA PRO A 22 -2.34 -12.45 -16.68
C PRO A 22 -3.60 -13.18 -16.26
N ALA A 23 -4.29 -13.81 -17.22
CA ALA A 23 -5.47 -14.60 -16.93
C ALA A 23 -5.08 -15.94 -16.32
N GLY A 24 -5.16 -16.06 -15.02
CA GLY A 24 -5.05 -17.36 -14.35
C GLY A 24 -6.40 -18.08 -14.42
N TRP A 25 -6.59 -19.00 -15.32
CA TRP A 25 -7.82 -19.78 -15.39
C TRP A 25 -7.80 -20.97 -14.43
N HIS A 26 -8.90 -21.20 -13.70
CA HIS A 26 -9.14 -22.44 -12.96
C HIS A 26 -10.61 -22.84 -12.97
N GLU A 27 -10.88 -24.09 -12.66
CA GLU A 27 -12.23 -24.60 -12.51
C GLU A 27 -12.71 -24.33 -11.07
N GLU A 28 -13.91 -23.82 -10.94
CA GLU A 28 -14.60 -23.61 -9.66
C GLU A 28 -15.85 -24.49 -9.62
N GLU A 29 -16.03 -25.21 -8.52
CA GLU A 29 -17.22 -26.01 -8.26
C GLU A 29 -18.32 -25.14 -7.65
N VAL A 30 -19.51 -25.16 -8.26
CA VAL A 30 -20.67 -24.38 -7.84
C VAL A 30 -21.94 -25.19 -7.85
N THR A 31 -22.95 -24.80 -7.09
CA THR A 31 -24.25 -25.49 -7.03
C THR A 31 -25.21 -25.04 -8.13
N SER A 32 -24.92 -23.99 -8.84
CA SER A 32 -25.69 -23.51 -9.97
C SER A 32 -24.80 -22.78 -10.98
N ILE A 33 -25.17 -22.81 -12.24
CA ILE A 33 -24.54 -22.06 -13.33
C ILE A 33 -25.47 -20.91 -13.72
N SER A 34 -24.91 -19.72 -13.85
CA SER A 34 -25.59 -18.55 -14.41
C SER A 34 -25.29 -18.40 -15.90
N ASP A 35 -26.07 -17.56 -16.60
CA ASP A 35 -25.84 -17.24 -18.02
C ASP A 35 -24.48 -16.57 -18.30
N ASP A 36 -23.81 -16.09 -17.25
CA ASP A 36 -22.53 -15.42 -17.34
C ASP A 36 -21.34 -16.36 -17.12
N ASP A 37 -21.61 -17.58 -16.65
CA ASP A 37 -20.56 -18.54 -16.34
C ASP A 37 -20.08 -19.26 -17.61
N VAL A 38 -18.77 -19.40 -17.71
CA VAL A 38 -18.15 -20.28 -18.72
C VAL A 38 -18.13 -21.70 -18.17
N GLN A 39 -19.18 -22.44 -18.46
CA GLN A 39 -19.33 -23.81 -17.96
C GLN A 39 -18.24 -24.73 -18.49
N VAL A 40 -17.68 -25.58 -17.63
CA VAL A 40 -16.73 -26.61 -18.02
C VAL A 40 -17.50 -27.79 -18.63
N MET A 41 -17.05 -28.24 -19.81
CA MET A 41 -17.65 -29.35 -20.53
C MET A 41 -16.71 -30.55 -20.53
N ASN A 42 -17.28 -31.76 -20.53
CA ASN A 42 -16.56 -32.99 -20.79
C ASN A 42 -16.18 -33.10 -22.29
N GLU A 43 -15.34 -34.07 -22.66
CA GLU A 43 -14.92 -34.29 -24.05
C GLU A 43 -16.09 -34.65 -24.98
N ASP A 44 -17.16 -35.21 -24.43
CA ASP A 44 -18.38 -35.55 -25.18
C ASP A 44 -19.36 -34.39 -25.36
N GLY A 45 -18.99 -33.17 -24.87
CA GLY A 45 -19.83 -31.99 -24.96
C GLY A 45 -20.93 -31.91 -23.90
N THR A 46 -20.96 -32.80 -22.91
CA THR A 46 -21.86 -32.68 -21.75
C THR A 46 -21.26 -31.79 -20.66
N PRO A 47 -22.10 -31.13 -19.84
CA PRO A 47 -21.61 -30.38 -18.67
C PRO A 47 -20.83 -31.25 -17.70
N LYS A 48 -19.66 -30.78 -17.26
CA LYS A 48 -18.91 -31.43 -16.18
C LYS A 48 -19.67 -31.23 -14.88
N THR A 49 -20.04 -32.34 -14.23
CA THR A 49 -20.81 -32.35 -12.99
C THR A 49 -20.26 -33.37 -12.00
N ARG A 50 -20.58 -33.19 -10.72
CA ARG A 50 -20.36 -34.15 -9.64
C ARG A 50 -21.60 -34.19 -8.76
N THR A 51 -22.03 -35.35 -8.36
CA THR A 51 -23.11 -35.54 -7.38
C THR A 51 -22.49 -35.77 -6.00
N GLY A 52 -22.86 -34.96 -5.02
CA GLY A 52 -22.47 -35.15 -3.62
C GLY A 52 -23.21 -36.32 -2.95
N ASP A 53 -22.74 -36.73 -1.78
CA ASP A 53 -23.36 -37.84 -1.01
C ASP A 53 -24.79 -37.53 -0.56
N ASP A 54 -25.13 -36.23 -0.47
CA ASP A 54 -26.47 -35.72 -0.16
C ASP A 54 -27.40 -35.60 -1.38
N GLY A 55 -26.92 -35.99 -2.56
CA GLY A 55 -27.65 -35.89 -3.82
C GLY A 55 -27.56 -34.52 -4.50
N THR A 56 -26.81 -33.54 -3.93
CA THR A 56 -26.61 -32.24 -4.55
C THR A 56 -25.76 -32.36 -5.80
N VAL A 57 -26.22 -31.79 -6.92
CA VAL A 57 -25.46 -31.74 -8.18
C VAL A 57 -24.60 -30.47 -8.18
N TYR A 58 -23.30 -30.66 -8.34
CA TYR A 58 -22.32 -29.59 -8.49
C TYR A 58 -21.92 -29.50 -9.96
N TYR A 59 -21.77 -28.26 -10.43
CA TYR A 59 -21.30 -27.89 -11.75
C TYR A 59 -19.92 -27.28 -11.66
N TYR A 60 -19.18 -27.27 -12.78
CA TYR A 60 -17.88 -26.61 -12.85
C TYR A 60 -17.93 -25.47 -13.84
N ARG A 61 -17.38 -24.33 -13.43
CA ARG A 61 -17.21 -23.16 -14.30
C ARG A 61 -15.75 -22.75 -14.35
N ASN A 62 -15.33 -22.21 -15.49
CA ASN A 62 -14.02 -21.60 -15.63
C ASN A 62 -14.07 -20.16 -15.13
N VAL A 63 -13.21 -19.85 -14.17
CA VAL A 63 -13.03 -18.49 -13.64
C VAL A 63 -11.63 -18.00 -13.91
N ARG A 64 -11.49 -16.69 -14.11
CA ARG A 64 -10.20 -16.01 -14.32
C ARG A 64 -9.98 -14.92 -13.29
N THR A 65 -8.73 -14.50 -13.16
CA THR A 65 -8.39 -13.32 -12.36
C THR A 65 -9.18 -12.10 -12.81
N GLN A 66 -9.49 -11.24 -11.86
CA GLN A 66 -10.14 -9.95 -12.03
C GLN A 66 -9.27 -8.84 -11.44
N ALA A 67 -9.51 -7.60 -11.86
CA ALA A 67 -8.86 -6.45 -11.29
C ALA A 67 -9.84 -5.29 -11.12
N ALA A 68 -9.49 -4.35 -10.26
CA ALA A 68 -10.21 -3.09 -10.12
C ALA A 68 -9.21 -1.95 -9.93
N MET A 69 -9.54 -0.79 -10.47
CA MET A 69 -8.79 0.44 -10.31
C MET A 69 -9.73 1.58 -9.96
N VAL A 70 -9.30 2.46 -9.07
CA VAL A 70 -10.00 3.70 -8.74
C VAL A 70 -8.99 4.81 -8.50
N THR A 71 -9.26 5.98 -9.05
CA THR A 71 -8.46 7.19 -8.92
C THR A 71 -9.29 8.28 -8.27
N LEU A 72 -8.74 8.90 -7.24
CA LEU A 72 -9.29 10.08 -6.56
C LEU A 72 -8.34 11.26 -6.75
N ASP A 73 -8.86 12.49 -6.71
CA ASP A 73 -8.05 13.65 -6.36
C ASP A 73 -8.03 13.86 -4.84
N TYR A 74 -7.33 14.90 -4.38
CA TYR A 74 -7.20 15.17 -2.93
C TYR A 74 -8.37 15.98 -2.35
N ASP A 75 -9.33 16.37 -3.20
CA ASP A 75 -10.63 16.91 -2.79
C ASP A 75 -11.69 15.80 -2.61
N GLY A 76 -11.31 14.52 -2.75
CA GLY A 76 -12.17 13.35 -2.61
C GLY A 76 -13.02 13.04 -3.85
N ASN A 77 -12.86 13.76 -4.94
CA ASN A 77 -13.58 13.43 -6.17
C ASN A 77 -13.12 12.09 -6.75
N VAL A 78 -14.05 11.22 -7.08
CA VAL A 78 -13.76 10.02 -7.89
C VAL A 78 -13.53 10.45 -9.33
N ILE A 79 -12.25 10.48 -9.73
CA ILE A 79 -11.79 10.94 -11.05
C ILE A 79 -12.04 9.88 -12.13
N ALA A 80 -11.73 8.61 -11.80
CA ALA A 80 -11.96 7.47 -12.68
C ALA A 80 -12.13 6.19 -11.87
N MET A 81 -12.90 5.23 -12.41
CA MET A 81 -13.14 3.94 -11.75
C MET A 81 -13.46 2.86 -12.78
N VAL A 82 -12.79 1.70 -12.68
CA VAL A 82 -13.12 0.48 -13.42
C VAL A 82 -13.07 -0.71 -12.46
N GLY A 83 -14.15 -1.49 -12.41
CA GLY A 83 -14.33 -2.57 -11.43
C GLY A 83 -14.27 -3.97 -12.01
N GLY A 84 -13.63 -4.18 -13.15
CA GLY A 84 -13.44 -5.49 -13.77
C GLY A 84 -12.55 -5.46 -15.00
N LEU A 85 -12.00 -6.62 -15.36
CA LEU A 85 -11.18 -6.80 -16.56
C LEU A 85 -12.04 -7.15 -17.79
N GLY A 86 -11.59 -6.68 -18.96
CA GLY A 86 -12.22 -6.94 -20.25
C GLY A 86 -13.36 -5.97 -20.57
N GLU A 87 -14.02 -6.24 -21.68
CA GLU A 87 -15.13 -5.43 -22.16
C GLU A 87 -16.36 -5.59 -21.26
N LYS A 88 -17.00 -4.47 -20.92
CA LYS A 88 -18.26 -4.48 -20.19
C LYS A 88 -19.43 -4.76 -21.15
N THR A 89 -19.92 -5.98 -21.13
CA THR A 89 -21.01 -6.45 -22.03
C THR A 89 -22.41 -6.31 -21.43
N LYS A 90 -22.53 -6.12 -20.11
CA LYS A 90 -23.82 -6.08 -19.40
C LYS A 90 -23.93 -4.83 -18.50
N SER A 91 -25.16 -4.35 -18.34
CA SER A 91 -25.50 -3.35 -17.34
C SER A 91 -25.50 -3.97 -15.93
N LEU A 92 -25.25 -3.16 -14.90
CA LEU A 92 -25.31 -3.58 -13.49
C LEU A 92 -24.37 -4.75 -13.12
N SER A 93 -23.31 -4.99 -13.92
CA SER A 93 -22.29 -5.96 -13.57
C SER A 93 -21.53 -5.54 -12.30
N LEU A 94 -20.96 -6.53 -11.61
CA LEU A 94 -20.21 -6.33 -10.37
C LEU A 94 -19.09 -5.31 -10.56
N ASN A 95 -19.15 -4.23 -9.81
CA ASN A 95 -18.06 -3.24 -9.75
C ASN A 95 -17.21 -3.45 -8.50
N ARG A 96 -16.05 -4.09 -8.68
CA ARG A 96 -15.15 -4.47 -7.59
C ARG A 96 -14.43 -3.27 -6.97
N ALA A 97 -14.45 -2.12 -7.61
CA ALA A 97 -13.77 -0.92 -7.11
C ALA A 97 -14.42 -0.38 -5.83
N TYR A 98 -15.74 -0.57 -5.64
CA TYR A 98 -16.46 -0.15 -4.43
C TYR A 98 -17.40 -1.21 -3.83
N GLY A 99 -17.74 -2.23 -4.59
CA GLY A 99 -18.74 -3.24 -4.18
C GLY A 99 -18.14 -4.53 -3.63
N VAL A 100 -16.82 -4.68 -3.62
CA VAL A 100 -16.15 -5.91 -3.16
C VAL A 100 -15.02 -5.55 -2.21
N THR A 101 -15.02 -6.19 -1.05
CA THR A 101 -13.96 -6.05 -0.04
C THR A 101 -12.92 -7.14 -0.18
N ARG A 102 -11.65 -6.79 0.06
CA ARG A 102 -10.50 -7.69 -0.01
C ARG A 102 -9.50 -7.38 1.09
N GLN A 103 -8.80 -8.40 1.54
CA GLN A 103 -7.69 -8.24 2.48
C GLN A 103 -6.61 -7.34 1.88
N THR A 104 -6.20 -6.33 2.64
CA THR A 104 -5.28 -5.30 2.14
C THR A 104 -3.83 -5.77 2.05
N GLY A 105 -3.48 -6.84 2.77
CA GLY A 105 -2.08 -7.19 2.94
C GLY A 105 -1.26 -5.99 3.44
N SER A 106 -0.04 -5.89 2.99
CA SER A 106 0.90 -4.84 3.44
C SER A 106 0.54 -3.39 3.06
N THR A 107 -0.56 -3.13 2.32
CA THR A 107 -0.97 -1.74 2.06
C THR A 107 -1.55 -1.06 3.29
N ILE A 108 -1.98 -1.80 4.32
CA ILE A 108 -2.45 -1.23 5.59
C ILE A 108 -1.31 -0.61 6.42
N LYS A 109 -0.07 -1.09 6.27
CA LYS A 109 1.07 -0.69 7.11
C LYS A 109 1.26 0.82 7.23
N PRO A 110 1.30 1.58 6.11
CA PRO A 110 1.48 3.02 6.18
C PRO A 110 0.38 3.74 6.96
N ILE A 111 -0.88 3.42 6.69
CA ILE A 111 -2.04 4.10 7.29
C ILE A 111 -2.33 3.63 8.71
N GLY A 112 -1.86 2.44 9.09
CA GLY A 112 -2.02 1.88 10.43
C GLY A 112 -0.83 2.21 11.33
N ALA A 113 0.22 1.40 11.23
CA ALA A 113 1.34 1.45 12.17
C ALA A 113 2.25 2.66 11.98
N TYR A 114 2.73 2.90 10.75
CA TYR A 114 3.80 3.88 10.53
C TYR A 114 3.32 5.33 10.71
N ALA A 115 2.15 5.68 10.16
CA ALA A 115 1.61 7.02 10.29
C ALA A 115 1.41 7.41 11.75
N LEU A 116 0.75 6.56 12.53
CA LEU A 116 0.54 6.80 13.95
C LEU A 116 1.84 6.71 14.77
N GLY A 117 2.77 5.85 14.38
CA GLY A 117 4.08 5.78 15.02
C GLY A 117 4.85 7.10 14.91
N ILE A 118 4.81 7.75 13.74
CA ILE A 118 5.39 9.09 13.52
C ILE A 118 4.55 10.17 14.21
N GLU A 119 3.22 10.11 14.09
CA GLU A 119 2.31 11.11 14.67
C GLU A 119 2.46 11.24 16.19
N TYR A 120 2.64 10.10 16.86
CA TYR A 120 2.79 10.04 18.31
C TYR A 120 4.24 10.18 18.81
N GLY A 121 5.20 10.42 17.91
CA GLY A 121 6.63 10.53 18.26
C GLY A 121 7.22 9.22 18.84
N LEU A 122 6.64 8.07 18.51
CA LEU A 122 7.13 6.75 18.96
C LEU A 122 8.29 6.24 18.12
N VAL A 123 8.33 6.64 16.87
CA VAL A 123 9.38 6.34 15.90
C VAL A 123 9.57 7.52 14.95
N ASN A 124 10.76 7.65 14.38
CA ASN A 124 11.10 8.64 13.37
C ASN A 124 11.78 7.99 12.16
N TRP A 125 12.19 8.77 11.18
CA TRP A 125 12.80 8.31 9.93
C TRP A 125 13.87 7.24 10.10
N SER A 126 14.79 7.45 11.05
CA SER A 126 15.99 6.65 11.26
C SER A 126 15.95 5.76 12.50
N THR A 127 14.81 5.66 13.18
CA THR A 127 14.67 4.76 14.33
C THR A 127 15.10 3.35 13.96
N MET A 128 16.11 2.83 14.64
CA MET A 128 16.65 1.49 14.39
C MET A 128 15.76 0.44 15.02
N LEU A 129 15.30 -0.50 14.22
CA LEU A 129 14.41 -1.58 14.61
C LEU A 129 14.99 -2.92 14.19
N ASN A 130 14.96 -3.89 15.08
CA ASN A 130 15.52 -5.20 14.83
C ASN A 130 14.64 -6.04 13.91
N ASN A 131 15.26 -6.60 12.85
CA ASN A 131 14.64 -7.48 11.88
C ASN A 131 14.71 -8.95 12.34
N SER A 132 14.23 -9.24 13.55
CA SER A 132 14.03 -10.59 14.05
C SER A 132 12.54 -10.85 14.31
N PRO A 133 12.10 -12.11 14.39
CA PRO A 133 10.74 -12.41 14.76
C PRO A 133 10.45 -11.96 16.19
N LEU A 134 9.19 -11.70 16.43
CA LEU A 134 8.60 -11.65 17.76
C LEU A 134 8.01 -13.04 18.08
N TYR A 135 7.48 -13.21 19.26
CA TYR A 135 6.93 -14.49 19.68
C TYR A 135 5.48 -14.31 20.14
N LEU A 136 4.57 -15.08 19.54
CA LEU A 136 3.17 -15.13 19.95
C LEU A 136 2.92 -16.32 20.88
N LYS A 137 2.14 -16.06 21.92
CA LYS A 137 1.52 -17.07 22.75
C LYS A 137 0.01 -16.85 22.74
N GLN A 138 -0.77 -17.87 22.34
CA GLN A 138 -2.23 -17.82 22.38
C GLN A 138 -2.77 -16.43 22.09
N ASP A 139 -2.85 -16.06 20.86
CA ASP A 139 -3.56 -14.90 20.31
C ASP A 139 -3.16 -13.48 20.76
N MET A 140 -2.39 -13.26 21.84
CA MET A 140 -2.37 -11.92 22.41
C MET A 140 -1.06 -11.36 22.96
N VAL A 141 0.07 -12.04 22.99
CA VAL A 141 1.26 -11.42 23.59
C VAL A 141 2.49 -11.57 22.73
N ILE A 142 2.94 -10.45 22.21
CA ILE A 142 4.23 -10.32 21.55
C ILE A 142 5.30 -10.16 22.64
N ARG A 143 6.32 -11.00 22.60
CA ARG A 143 7.49 -10.90 23.49
C ARG A 143 8.75 -10.86 22.66
N ASP A 144 9.71 -10.12 23.14
CA ASP A 144 11.00 -9.97 22.50
C ASP A 144 11.90 -11.20 22.71
N GLU A 145 13.04 -11.20 22.04
CA GLU A 145 14.04 -12.25 22.11
C GLU A 145 14.58 -12.44 23.54
N ASP A 146 14.75 -11.35 24.29
CA ASP A 146 15.26 -11.42 25.68
C ASP A 146 14.29 -12.15 26.61
N TYR A 147 12.99 -11.95 26.44
CA TYR A 147 11.99 -12.72 27.17
C TYR A 147 12.09 -14.21 26.83
N CYS A 148 12.20 -14.53 25.54
CA CYS A 148 12.30 -15.92 25.10
C CYS A 148 13.60 -16.59 25.59
N ARG A 149 14.72 -15.88 25.58
CA ARG A 149 16.00 -16.34 26.07
C ARG A 149 15.93 -16.65 27.59
N ARG A 150 15.38 -15.71 28.38
CA ARG A 150 15.21 -15.87 29.82
C ARG A 150 14.29 -17.03 30.20
N ASN A 151 13.37 -17.41 29.35
CA ASN A 151 12.42 -18.51 29.59
C ASN A 151 12.78 -19.80 28.84
N GLY A 152 13.99 -19.92 28.30
CA GLY A 152 14.46 -21.13 27.62
C GLY A 152 13.73 -21.50 26.35
N LEU A 153 13.14 -20.51 25.66
CA LEU A 153 12.34 -20.71 24.47
C LEU A 153 13.16 -20.54 23.19
N MET A 154 14.43 -20.17 23.29
CA MET A 154 15.33 -19.96 22.16
C MET A 154 15.76 -21.28 21.53
N GLY A 155 15.86 -21.29 20.20
CA GLY A 155 16.38 -22.43 19.44
C GLY A 155 15.39 -23.59 19.27
N LEU A 156 14.16 -23.46 19.75
CA LEU A 156 13.14 -24.46 19.54
C LEU A 156 12.55 -24.32 18.10
N THR A 157 12.41 -25.45 17.42
CA THR A 157 11.73 -25.50 16.11
C THR A 157 10.23 -25.28 16.27
N ASP A 158 9.54 -24.83 15.22
CA ASP A 158 8.07 -24.68 15.20
C ASP A 158 7.35 -25.97 15.63
N LYS A 159 7.92 -27.15 15.32
CA LYS A 159 7.40 -28.45 15.74
C LYS A 159 7.52 -28.66 17.24
N GLN A 160 8.65 -28.28 17.84
CA GLN A 160 8.88 -28.36 19.29
C GLN A 160 8.00 -27.34 20.02
N LEU A 161 7.88 -26.12 19.48
CA LEU A 161 6.99 -25.10 20.03
C LEU A 161 5.52 -25.53 20.04
N LYS A 162 5.06 -26.23 19.00
CA LYS A 162 3.68 -26.75 18.91
C LYS A 162 3.40 -27.87 19.92
N ALA A 163 4.42 -28.57 20.40
CA ALA A 163 4.26 -29.67 21.33
C ALA A 163 4.04 -29.20 22.80
N TYR A 164 4.27 -27.92 23.10
CA TYR A 164 4.04 -27.36 24.43
C TYR A 164 2.64 -26.74 24.52
N PRO A 165 1.79 -27.10 25.49
CA PRO A 165 0.43 -26.57 25.67
C PRO A 165 0.43 -25.08 26.05
N ASN A 166 1.22 -24.27 25.81
CA ASN A 166 1.35 -22.80 25.96
C ASN A 166 2.56 -22.30 25.17
N ALA A 167 2.87 -22.99 24.05
CA ALA A 167 4.07 -22.72 23.30
C ALA A 167 4.02 -21.35 22.62
N TRP A 168 5.13 -20.67 22.74
CA TRP A 168 5.42 -19.49 21.95
C TRP A 168 5.79 -19.91 20.54
N ARG A 169 5.31 -19.18 19.54
CA ARG A 169 5.72 -19.37 18.14
C ARG A 169 6.38 -18.11 17.61
N SER A 170 7.41 -18.28 16.79
CA SER A 170 8.01 -17.17 16.05
C SER A 170 6.99 -16.54 15.13
N TRP A 171 6.88 -15.20 15.16
CA TRP A 171 5.95 -14.43 14.36
C TRP A 171 6.41 -12.96 14.28
N PRO A 172 6.13 -12.22 13.20
CA PRO A 172 5.64 -12.71 11.92
C PRO A 172 6.76 -13.29 11.05
N ARG A 173 6.36 -13.92 9.94
CA ARG A 173 7.29 -14.18 8.83
C ARG A 173 7.28 -12.99 7.88
N ASN A 174 8.44 -12.65 7.35
CA ASN A 174 8.54 -11.73 6.20
C ASN A 174 8.09 -12.43 4.90
N TYR A 175 7.85 -11.67 3.85
CA TYR A 175 7.56 -12.24 2.53
C TYR A 175 8.68 -13.21 2.11
N GLY A 176 8.30 -14.35 1.52
CA GLY A 176 9.24 -15.44 1.24
C GLY A 176 9.48 -16.41 2.41
N GLY A 177 8.77 -16.24 3.53
CA GLY A 177 8.69 -17.21 4.61
C GLY A 177 9.83 -17.13 5.65
N ASN A 178 10.76 -16.19 5.55
CA ASN A 178 11.84 -16.01 6.51
C ASN A 178 11.41 -15.18 7.72
N TYR A 179 12.09 -15.34 8.83
CA TYR A 179 11.87 -14.60 10.08
C TYR A 179 12.76 -13.36 10.23
N GLY A 180 13.46 -12.95 9.16
CA GLY A 180 14.47 -11.89 9.21
C GLY A 180 15.85 -12.44 9.63
N ASP A 181 16.82 -11.55 9.67
CA ASP A 181 18.24 -11.86 9.87
C ASP A 181 18.80 -11.31 11.20
N GLY A 182 17.95 -10.68 12.01
CA GLY A 182 18.34 -10.07 13.28
C GLY A 182 19.12 -8.76 13.13
N SER A 183 19.28 -8.24 11.92
CA SER A 183 19.93 -6.94 11.70
C SER A 183 19.05 -5.78 12.19
N ASP A 184 19.66 -4.74 12.71
CA ASP A 184 18.98 -3.49 12.98
C ASP A 184 18.90 -2.65 11.71
N LEU A 185 17.69 -2.20 11.38
CA LEU A 185 17.41 -1.45 10.17
C LEU A 185 16.69 -0.14 10.52
N PRO A 186 17.00 0.97 9.85
CA PRO A 186 16.25 2.19 10.03
C PRO A 186 14.82 2.04 9.52
N LEU A 187 13.90 2.75 10.14
CA LEU A 187 12.45 2.68 9.85
C LEU A 187 12.14 2.75 8.35
N TRP A 188 12.77 3.71 7.65
CA TRP A 188 12.54 3.90 6.21
C TRP A 188 12.86 2.64 5.39
N ASN A 189 13.93 1.91 5.76
CA ASN A 189 14.33 0.68 5.06
C ASN A 189 13.32 -0.44 5.30
N GLY A 190 12.86 -0.60 6.55
CA GLY A 190 11.82 -1.56 6.91
C GLY A 190 10.51 -1.32 6.14
N LEU A 191 10.09 -0.05 5.98
CA LEU A 191 8.91 0.30 5.22
C LEU A 191 9.11 0.07 3.71
N ALA A 192 10.24 0.51 3.15
CA ALA A 192 10.55 0.35 1.72
C ALA A 192 10.57 -1.13 1.29
N ARG A 193 11.16 -1.99 2.11
CA ARG A 193 11.20 -3.45 1.93
C ARG A 193 9.89 -4.15 2.36
N SER A 194 8.98 -3.41 2.98
CA SER A 194 7.71 -3.96 3.49
C SER A 194 7.88 -5.09 4.52
N LEU A 195 8.91 -5.02 5.38
CA LEU A 195 9.20 -6.06 6.37
C LEU A 195 8.08 -6.15 7.41
N ASN A 196 7.58 -7.37 7.63
CA ASN A 196 6.54 -7.64 8.62
C ASN A 196 7.06 -7.49 10.04
N THR A 197 8.28 -7.97 10.30
CA THR A 197 8.96 -7.88 11.60
C THR A 197 9.09 -6.43 12.08
N ILE A 198 9.51 -5.51 11.19
CA ILE A 198 9.63 -4.08 11.51
C ILE A 198 8.24 -3.45 11.70
N ALA A 199 7.30 -3.71 10.78
CA ALA A 199 5.96 -3.14 10.86
C ALA A 199 5.23 -3.53 12.15
N ILE A 200 5.34 -4.79 12.57
CA ILE A 200 4.71 -5.27 13.80
C ILE A 200 5.32 -4.61 15.05
N ARG A 201 6.63 -4.37 15.09
CA ARG A 201 7.25 -3.63 16.19
C ARG A 201 6.71 -2.21 16.31
N VAL A 202 6.55 -1.52 15.19
CA VAL A 202 5.91 -0.19 15.18
C VAL A 202 4.44 -0.28 15.61
N GLY A 203 3.70 -1.26 15.09
CA GLY A 203 2.30 -1.46 15.45
C GLY A 203 2.10 -1.82 16.92
N ASP A 204 3.04 -2.58 17.53
CA ASP A 204 3.02 -2.91 18.96
C ASP A 204 3.23 -1.66 19.83
N LEU A 205 4.14 -0.77 19.42
CA LEU A 205 4.35 0.53 20.09
C LEU A 205 3.10 1.42 20.03
N VAL A 206 2.41 1.46 18.89
CA VAL A 206 1.17 2.24 18.69
C VAL A 206 -0.02 1.62 19.45
N GLY A 207 -0.09 0.29 19.45
CA GLY A 207 -1.20 -0.49 19.99
C GLY A 207 -2.33 -0.74 18.99
N ALA A 208 -2.79 -1.99 18.93
CA ALA A 208 -3.80 -2.43 17.95
C ALA A 208 -5.11 -1.65 18.01
N ASN A 209 -5.58 -1.30 19.24
CA ASN A 209 -6.79 -0.51 19.43
C ASN A 209 -6.67 0.90 18.83
N ASN A 210 -5.53 1.57 19.02
CA ASN A 210 -5.29 2.89 18.47
C ASN A 210 -5.28 2.85 16.95
N ILE A 211 -4.62 1.83 16.37
CA ILE A 211 -4.61 1.63 14.92
C ILE A 211 -6.02 1.37 14.41
N PHE A 212 -6.77 0.46 15.03
CA PHE A 212 -8.15 0.16 14.64
C PHE A 212 -9.03 1.41 14.67
N ASN A 213 -9.01 2.14 15.77
CA ASN A 213 -9.80 3.36 15.92
C ASN A 213 -9.47 4.40 14.86
N PHE A 214 -8.21 4.57 14.53
CA PHE A 214 -7.78 5.48 13.47
C PHE A 214 -8.28 5.05 12.10
N VAL A 215 -8.00 3.81 11.69
CA VAL A 215 -8.39 3.35 10.34
C VAL A 215 -9.90 3.19 10.19
N TYR A 216 -10.62 2.78 11.24
CA TYR A 216 -12.06 2.57 11.22
C TYR A 216 -12.84 3.89 11.33
N ASN A 217 -12.53 4.72 12.33
CA ASN A 217 -13.31 5.94 12.63
C ASN A 217 -12.77 7.15 11.83
N THR A 218 -11.44 7.34 11.79
CA THR A 218 -10.85 8.52 11.13
C THR A 218 -10.70 8.30 9.63
N LEU A 219 -10.25 7.14 9.15
CA LEU A 219 -10.13 6.88 7.72
C LEU A 219 -11.36 6.19 7.12
N GLN A 220 -12.43 6.03 7.90
CA GLN A 220 -13.73 5.49 7.48
C GLN A 220 -13.65 4.12 6.76
N LEU A 221 -12.73 3.25 7.16
CA LEU A 221 -12.67 1.88 6.65
C LEU A 221 -13.78 1.03 7.30
N SER A 222 -15.02 1.39 7.06
CA SER A 222 -16.21 0.89 7.74
C SER A 222 -16.56 -0.58 7.50
N THR A 223 -15.86 -1.24 6.57
CA THR A 223 -16.03 -2.67 6.29
C THR A 223 -15.20 -3.58 7.20
N LEU A 224 -14.35 -3.00 8.06
CA LEU A 224 -13.60 -3.74 9.07
C LEU A 224 -14.54 -4.23 10.18
N ASP A 225 -14.24 -5.43 10.70
CA ASP A 225 -15.01 -6.03 11.80
C ASP A 225 -14.50 -5.50 13.16
N PRO A 226 -15.34 -4.79 13.92
CA PRO A 226 -14.92 -4.17 15.19
C PRO A 226 -14.62 -5.19 16.30
N VAL A 227 -14.93 -6.47 16.10
CA VAL A 227 -14.65 -7.55 17.06
C VAL A 227 -13.41 -8.34 16.63
N ASN A 228 -13.37 -8.74 15.36
CA ASN A 228 -12.36 -9.67 14.86
C ASN A 228 -11.13 -8.99 14.24
N ASP A 229 -11.22 -7.72 13.85
CA ASP A 229 -10.11 -7.03 13.20
C ASP A 229 -9.27 -6.17 14.15
N VAL A 230 -9.58 -6.14 15.45
CA VAL A 230 -8.80 -5.41 16.46
C VAL A 230 -7.59 -6.24 16.89
N GLY A 231 -6.62 -6.37 16.00
CA GLY A 231 -5.40 -7.13 16.27
C GLY A 231 -4.24 -6.67 15.37
N LEU A 232 -3.00 -6.92 15.81
CA LEU A 232 -1.83 -6.53 15.03
C LEU A 232 -1.72 -7.25 13.68
N ALA A 233 -2.16 -8.50 13.61
CA ALA A 233 -2.17 -9.24 12.35
C ALA A 233 -3.12 -8.58 11.34
N GLN A 234 -4.31 -8.17 11.78
CA GLN A 234 -5.32 -7.52 10.95
C GLN A 234 -4.91 -6.09 10.60
N MET A 235 -4.49 -5.32 11.61
CA MET A 235 -4.26 -3.86 11.47
C MET A 235 -2.87 -3.50 10.96
N VAL A 236 -1.90 -4.39 10.98
CA VAL A 236 -0.54 -4.12 10.52
C VAL A 236 -0.16 -4.99 9.31
N MET A 237 -0.61 -6.23 9.25
CA MET A 237 -0.27 -7.13 8.14
C MET A 237 -1.40 -7.26 7.10
N GLY A 238 -2.60 -6.78 7.42
CA GLY A 238 -3.71 -6.73 6.49
C GLY A 238 -4.46 -8.04 6.30
N SER A 239 -4.49 -8.89 7.33
CA SER A 239 -5.27 -10.13 7.35
C SER A 239 -6.66 -9.93 7.95
N GLN A 240 -7.37 -8.88 7.49
CA GLN A 240 -8.70 -8.54 7.97
C GLN A 240 -9.73 -9.62 7.62
N THR A 241 -10.83 -9.67 8.38
CA THR A 241 -11.92 -10.61 8.21
C THR A 241 -12.59 -10.46 6.83
N HIS A 242 -12.99 -9.25 6.48
CA HIS A 242 -13.59 -8.93 5.19
C HIS A 242 -12.67 -8.09 4.30
N GLY A 243 -11.79 -7.29 4.92
CA GLY A 243 -10.95 -6.34 4.21
C GLY A 243 -11.68 -5.05 3.83
N VAL A 244 -11.18 -4.36 2.81
CA VAL A 244 -11.71 -3.07 2.36
C VAL A 244 -11.86 -3.02 0.85
N THR A 245 -12.64 -2.05 0.35
CA THR A 245 -12.78 -1.82 -1.08
C THR A 245 -11.58 -1.04 -1.62
N PRO A 246 -11.24 -1.16 -2.92
CA PRO A 246 -10.22 -0.32 -3.56
C PRO A 246 -10.47 1.18 -3.37
N MET A 247 -11.74 1.62 -3.45
CA MET A 247 -12.09 3.03 -3.25
C MET A 247 -11.78 3.51 -1.83
N ALA A 248 -12.17 2.74 -0.81
CA ALA A 248 -11.90 3.09 0.58
C ALA A 248 -10.39 3.13 0.86
N LEU A 249 -9.61 2.20 0.27
CA LEU A 249 -8.16 2.18 0.43
C LEU A 249 -7.48 3.35 -0.28
N ALA A 250 -7.93 3.74 -1.50
CA ALA A 250 -7.44 4.94 -2.17
C ALA A 250 -7.74 6.20 -1.35
N ALA A 251 -8.96 6.30 -0.78
CA ALA A 251 -9.34 7.40 0.08
C ALA A 251 -8.45 7.51 1.33
N ALA A 252 -8.15 6.39 1.98
CA ALA A 252 -7.27 6.38 3.14
C ALA A 252 -5.85 6.86 2.83
N PHE A 253 -5.37 6.73 1.60
CA PHE A 253 -4.03 7.18 1.19
C PHE A 253 -3.96 8.67 0.81
N GLN A 254 -5.08 9.38 0.73
CA GLN A 254 -5.12 10.85 0.54
C GLN A 254 -4.31 11.58 1.63
N ILE A 255 -4.36 11.08 2.86
CA ILE A 255 -3.68 11.67 4.03
C ILE A 255 -2.17 11.88 3.84
N PHE A 256 -1.55 11.21 2.87
CA PHE A 256 -0.12 11.38 2.58
C PHE A 256 0.18 12.52 1.61
N TYR A 257 -0.82 13.29 1.23
CA TYR A 257 -0.64 14.54 0.49
C TYR A 257 -0.32 15.71 1.44
N ASP A 258 -1.20 15.97 2.40
CA ASP A 258 -1.08 17.08 3.36
C ASP A 258 -1.64 16.78 4.77
N GLY A 259 -2.09 15.56 4.99
CA GLY A 259 -2.69 15.08 6.24
C GLY A 259 -4.22 15.11 6.25
N GLU A 260 -4.87 15.70 5.25
CA GLU A 260 -6.32 15.74 5.17
C GLU A 260 -6.90 14.42 4.64
N TYR A 261 -8.07 14.07 5.17
CA TYR A 261 -8.94 13.04 4.66
C TYR A 261 -10.23 13.68 4.16
N THR A 262 -10.58 13.41 2.91
CA THR A 262 -11.86 13.84 2.31
C THR A 262 -12.68 12.62 1.93
N THR A 263 -13.94 12.59 2.36
CA THR A 263 -14.85 11.49 2.03
C THR A 263 -15.02 11.37 0.52
N PRO A 264 -14.80 10.19 -0.08
CA PRO A 264 -14.94 9.99 -1.53
C PRO A 264 -16.35 10.27 -2.00
N HIS A 265 -16.47 10.96 -3.13
CA HIS A 265 -17.76 11.26 -3.73
C HIS A 265 -17.74 11.21 -5.26
N LEU A 266 -18.89 10.81 -5.82
CA LEU A 266 -19.07 10.61 -7.27
C LEU A 266 -19.65 11.83 -7.97
N TYR A 267 -20.27 12.73 -7.23
CA TYR A 267 -20.86 13.98 -7.72
C TYR A 267 -20.76 15.05 -6.63
N THR A 268 -20.69 16.30 -7.05
CA THR A 268 -20.80 17.46 -6.17
C THR A 268 -22.22 18.00 -6.19
N ARG A 269 -22.88 17.96 -7.36
CA ARG A 269 -24.20 18.50 -7.54
C ARG A 269 -24.95 17.79 -8.68
N VAL A 270 -26.24 17.55 -8.48
CA VAL A 270 -27.19 17.09 -9.50
C VAL A 270 -28.22 18.17 -9.72
N LEU A 271 -28.42 18.58 -10.96
CA LEU A 271 -29.41 19.57 -11.34
C LEU A 271 -30.65 18.88 -11.95
N ASP A 272 -31.83 19.46 -11.73
CA ASP A 272 -33.04 19.11 -12.46
C ASP A 272 -33.03 19.68 -13.90
N ARG A 273 -34.13 19.46 -14.65
CA ARG A 273 -34.24 19.94 -16.04
C ARG A 273 -34.28 21.46 -16.17
N ASP A 274 -34.67 22.14 -15.09
CA ASP A 274 -34.81 23.58 -15.02
C ASP A 274 -33.56 24.28 -14.49
N GLY A 275 -32.53 23.47 -14.14
CA GLY A 275 -31.25 23.96 -13.63
C GLY A 275 -31.23 24.18 -12.12
N ASN A 276 -32.28 23.78 -11.38
CA ASN A 276 -32.27 23.85 -9.92
C ASN A 276 -31.50 22.69 -9.32
N ILE A 277 -30.89 22.90 -8.16
CA ILE A 277 -30.19 21.87 -7.44
C ILE A 277 -31.18 20.83 -6.93
N TYR A 278 -31.09 19.60 -7.43
CA TYR A 278 -31.85 18.44 -6.99
C TYR A 278 -31.16 17.69 -5.86
N LEU A 279 -29.83 17.50 -5.97
CA LEU A 279 -28.97 16.93 -4.93
C LEU A 279 -27.68 17.74 -4.85
N GLU A 280 -27.20 17.96 -3.65
CA GLU A 280 -25.88 18.52 -3.39
C GLU A 280 -25.13 17.59 -2.43
N ASN A 281 -23.87 17.29 -2.76
CA ASN A 281 -22.99 16.50 -1.91
C ASN A 281 -21.92 17.43 -1.34
N ASN A 282 -22.02 17.68 -0.05
CA ASN A 282 -21.02 18.42 0.71
C ASN A 282 -20.02 17.40 1.28
N ALA A 283 -18.95 17.14 0.56
CA ALA A 283 -17.88 16.26 1.01
C ALA A 283 -17.35 16.76 2.37
N THR A 284 -17.16 15.81 3.30
CA THR A 284 -16.55 16.12 4.58
C THR A 284 -15.03 15.97 4.45
N SER A 285 -14.31 17.04 4.79
CA SER A 285 -12.85 17.05 4.87
C SER A 285 -12.42 17.42 6.28
N TYR A 286 -11.36 16.77 6.76
CA TYR A 286 -10.77 17.05 8.07
C TYR A 286 -9.31 16.58 8.14
N GLN A 287 -8.56 17.19 9.04
CA GLN A 287 -7.17 16.83 9.29
C GLN A 287 -7.12 15.50 10.05
N ALA A 288 -6.66 14.46 9.38
CA ALA A 288 -6.50 13.11 9.94
C ALA A 288 -5.10 12.91 10.57
N LEU A 289 -4.08 13.53 10.00
CA LEU A 289 -2.70 13.58 10.50
C LEU A 289 -2.21 15.03 10.47
N THR A 290 -1.22 15.35 11.27
CA THR A 290 -0.52 16.63 11.11
C THR A 290 0.15 16.69 9.72
N SER A 291 0.26 17.88 9.12
CA SER A 291 0.94 18.06 7.83
C SER A 291 2.41 17.63 7.89
N ASP A 292 3.03 17.73 9.07
CA ASP A 292 4.40 17.30 9.32
C ASP A 292 4.52 15.78 9.19
N THR A 293 3.63 15.04 9.85
CA THR A 293 3.58 13.57 9.74
C THR A 293 3.25 13.14 8.31
N ALA A 294 2.29 13.79 7.66
CA ALA A 294 1.94 13.50 6.27
C ALA A 294 3.15 13.67 5.34
N TYR A 295 3.90 14.76 5.50
CA TYR A 295 5.09 15.02 4.69
C TYR A 295 6.19 13.97 4.95
N VAL A 296 6.50 13.65 6.22
CA VAL A 296 7.47 12.59 6.55
C VAL A 296 7.04 11.25 5.97
N MET A 297 5.77 10.89 6.10
CA MET A 297 5.23 9.63 5.54
C MET A 297 5.28 9.61 4.02
N ASN A 298 4.99 10.73 3.34
CA ASN A 298 5.13 10.87 1.89
C ASN A 298 6.59 10.55 1.47
N ARG A 299 7.59 11.16 2.13
CA ARG A 299 9.00 10.90 1.88
C ARG A 299 9.40 9.46 2.18
N LEU A 300 8.88 8.85 3.25
CA LEU A 300 9.09 7.44 3.57
C LEU A 300 8.54 6.51 2.46
N LEU A 301 7.32 6.77 1.99
CA LEU A 301 6.66 5.99 0.94
C LEU A 301 7.29 6.19 -0.44
N LYS A 302 7.94 7.32 -0.68
CA LYS A 302 8.75 7.55 -1.89
C LYS A 302 9.86 6.49 -2.00
N ASN A 303 10.47 6.04 -0.90
CA ASN A 303 11.50 5.00 -0.92
C ASN A 303 11.01 3.63 -1.45
N VAL A 304 9.72 3.34 -1.40
CA VAL A 304 9.15 2.12 -2.00
C VAL A 304 9.37 2.09 -3.53
N LEU A 305 9.35 3.27 -4.17
CA LEU A 305 9.48 3.43 -5.62
C LEU A 305 10.89 3.79 -6.07
N TYR A 306 11.63 4.58 -5.28
CA TYR A 306 12.90 5.18 -5.70
C TYR A 306 14.13 4.50 -5.10
N SER A 307 14.03 3.90 -3.92
CA SER A 307 15.14 3.18 -3.31
C SER A 307 15.38 1.83 -4.01
N SER A 308 16.65 1.42 -4.10
CA SER A 308 17.06 0.13 -4.64
C SER A 308 16.47 -1.06 -3.88
N VAL A 309 16.20 -0.88 -2.58
CA VAL A 309 15.58 -1.91 -1.71
C VAL A 309 14.05 -1.88 -1.73
N GLY A 310 13.44 -0.90 -2.41
CA GLY A 310 12.00 -0.73 -2.46
C GLY A 310 11.28 -1.87 -3.20
N THR A 311 10.12 -2.28 -2.71
CA THR A 311 9.33 -3.37 -3.33
C THR A 311 8.82 -3.03 -4.74
N ALA A 312 8.76 -1.74 -5.09
CA ALA A 312 8.40 -1.23 -6.41
C ALA A 312 9.53 -0.41 -7.06
N SER A 313 10.78 -0.68 -6.70
CA SER A 313 11.98 0.05 -7.16
C SER A 313 11.99 0.30 -8.67
N GLY A 314 12.22 1.55 -9.08
CA GLY A 314 12.32 1.98 -10.48
C GLY A 314 10.98 2.03 -11.25
N ARG A 315 9.83 1.82 -10.57
CA ARG A 315 8.50 1.74 -11.20
C ARG A 315 7.62 2.93 -10.86
N TYR A 316 8.12 4.12 -11.06
CA TYR A 316 7.37 5.37 -10.89
C TYR A 316 7.09 6.03 -12.25
N PRO A 317 6.06 6.90 -12.37
CA PRO A 317 5.80 7.66 -13.58
C PRO A 317 6.97 8.61 -13.87
N LYS A 318 7.36 8.70 -15.13
CA LYS A 318 8.46 9.59 -15.56
C LYS A 318 7.96 10.85 -16.26
N SER A 319 6.67 10.91 -16.56
CA SER A 319 6.05 12.07 -17.19
C SER A 319 6.16 13.30 -16.28
N ASN A 320 6.58 14.43 -16.85
CA ASN A 320 6.64 15.74 -16.22
C ASN A 320 7.51 15.88 -14.97
N GLY A 321 8.38 14.89 -14.66
CA GLY A 321 9.28 14.94 -13.50
C GLY A 321 8.58 14.96 -12.14
N MET A 322 7.26 14.69 -12.08
CA MET A 322 6.51 14.68 -10.83
C MET A 322 6.91 13.51 -9.95
N GLU A 323 6.98 13.79 -8.67
CA GLU A 323 7.24 12.76 -7.66
C GLU A 323 6.04 11.83 -7.47
N ALA A 324 6.31 10.68 -6.89
CA ALA A 324 5.28 9.72 -6.54
C ALA A 324 5.62 9.00 -5.24
N PHE A 325 4.59 8.58 -4.52
CA PHE A 325 4.69 7.69 -3.38
C PHE A 325 3.83 6.45 -3.61
N GLY A 326 4.05 5.39 -2.86
CA GLY A 326 3.17 4.23 -2.97
C GLY A 326 3.54 3.08 -2.05
N LYS A 327 2.66 2.07 -2.05
CA LYS A 327 2.85 0.85 -1.26
C LYS A 327 2.29 -0.36 -1.99
N THR A 328 3.06 -1.43 -2.01
CA THR A 328 2.65 -2.75 -2.48
C THR A 328 1.92 -3.51 -1.38
N GLY A 329 0.95 -4.34 -1.75
CA GLY A 329 0.24 -5.25 -0.85
C GLY A 329 0.15 -6.66 -1.44
N THR A 330 0.30 -7.64 -0.58
CA THR A 330 0.08 -9.06 -0.89
C THR A 330 -0.64 -9.66 0.30
N ALA A 331 -1.84 -10.21 0.08
CA ALA A 331 -2.53 -11.00 1.08
C ALA A 331 -1.92 -12.39 1.19
N SER A 332 -2.29 -13.13 2.23
CA SER A 332 -1.80 -14.49 2.45
C SER A 332 -2.08 -15.38 1.22
N ASP A 333 -1.11 -16.20 0.88
CA ASP A 333 -1.16 -17.15 -0.25
C ASP A 333 -1.39 -16.47 -1.61
N GLU A 334 -0.90 -15.23 -1.77
CA GLU A 334 -1.04 -14.42 -3.00
C GLU A 334 -2.47 -14.39 -3.56
N LYS A 335 -3.48 -14.36 -2.68
CA LYS A 335 -4.91 -14.32 -3.08
C LYS A 335 -5.35 -12.96 -3.57
N ASP A 336 -4.77 -11.90 -3.00
CA ASP A 336 -5.03 -10.51 -3.34
C ASP A 336 -3.71 -9.78 -3.51
N LEU A 337 -3.53 -9.14 -4.63
CA LEU A 337 -2.36 -8.31 -4.93
C LEU A 337 -2.79 -6.87 -5.11
N TRP A 338 -2.03 -5.95 -4.51
CA TRP A 338 -2.35 -4.55 -4.43
C TRP A 338 -1.19 -3.64 -4.77
N PHE A 339 -1.54 -2.50 -5.30
CA PHE A 339 -0.71 -1.31 -5.24
C PHE A 339 -1.59 -0.08 -4.98
N VAL A 340 -1.17 0.75 -4.05
CA VAL A 340 -1.77 2.08 -3.85
C VAL A 340 -0.65 3.10 -3.94
N GLY A 341 -0.86 4.13 -4.75
CA GLY A 341 0.14 5.16 -4.93
C GLY A 341 -0.46 6.49 -5.36
N GLY A 342 0.24 7.56 -5.04
CA GLY A 342 -0.16 8.91 -5.37
C GLY A 342 0.93 9.70 -6.09
N THR A 343 0.48 10.69 -6.82
CA THR A 343 1.24 11.79 -7.40
C THR A 343 0.68 13.10 -6.84
N PRO A 344 1.24 14.27 -7.09
CA PRO A 344 0.67 15.52 -6.59
C PRO A 344 -0.76 15.83 -7.06
N TYR A 345 -1.28 15.11 -8.05
CA TYR A 345 -2.64 15.30 -8.57
C TYR A 345 -3.63 14.22 -8.14
N TYR A 346 -3.18 12.97 -8.02
CA TYR A 346 -4.07 11.83 -7.90
C TYR A 346 -3.53 10.78 -6.93
N VAL A 347 -4.43 10.08 -6.28
CA VAL A 347 -4.17 8.83 -5.58
C VAL A 347 -4.99 7.72 -6.22
N THR A 348 -4.35 6.56 -6.47
CA THR A 348 -4.99 5.44 -7.16
C THR A 348 -4.70 4.14 -6.44
N ALA A 349 -5.75 3.35 -6.21
CA ALA A 349 -5.64 1.96 -5.78
C ALA A 349 -5.87 1.01 -6.95
N VAL A 350 -5.06 -0.03 -7.01
CA VAL A 350 -5.15 -1.14 -7.96
C VAL A 350 -5.21 -2.43 -7.17
N TRP A 351 -6.24 -3.24 -7.42
CA TRP A 351 -6.39 -4.60 -6.92
C TRP A 351 -6.39 -5.62 -8.05
N TRP A 352 -5.83 -6.78 -7.80
CA TRP A 352 -5.85 -7.93 -8.70
C TRP A 352 -5.96 -9.24 -7.91
N GLY A 353 -6.89 -10.12 -8.28
CA GLY A 353 -7.16 -11.40 -7.61
C GLY A 353 -8.34 -12.13 -8.23
N TYR A 354 -8.87 -13.13 -7.56
CA TYR A 354 -10.11 -13.80 -7.94
C TYR A 354 -11.30 -13.27 -7.14
N ASP A 355 -12.52 -13.42 -7.67
CA ASP A 355 -13.75 -13.05 -6.97
C ASP A 355 -13.95 -13.88 -5.70
N ALA A 356 -13.78 -15.19 -5.77
CA ALA A 356 -13.57 -16.03 -4.61
C ALA A 356 -12.06 -16.11 -4.33
N PRO A 357 -11.60 -15.81 -3.08
CA PRO A 357 -10.17 -15.79 -2.78
C PRO A 357 -9.48 -17.11 -3.12
N TYR A 358 -8.61 -17.10 -4.10
CA TYR A 358 -7.88 -18.27 -4.58
C TYR A 358 -6.40 -17.94 -4.76
N ASP A 359 -5.53 -18.89 -4.42
CA ASP A 359 -4.08 -18.76 -4.55
C ASP A 359 -3.67 -18.67 -6.03
N MET A 360 -3.28 -17.48 -6.46
CA MET A 360 -2.90 -17.21 -7.85
C MET A 360 -1.68 -18.00 -8.30
N THR A 361 -0.82 -18.45 -7.39
CA THR A 361 0.37 -19.24 -7.74
C THR A 361 0.03 -20.66 -8.21
N LYS A 362 -1.21 -21.12 -8.02
CA LYS A 362 -1.69 -22.41 -8.54
C LYS A 362 -2.04 -22.36 -10.03
N THR A 363 -2.32 -21.18 -10.56
CA THR A 363 -2.73 -20.98 -11.96
C THR A 363 -1.74 -20.13 -12.76
N LEU A 364 -0.93 -19.37 -12.07
CA LEU A 364 0.08 -18.48 -12.64
C LEU A 364 1.48 -18.87 -12.14
N THR A 365 2.48 -18.59 -12.93
CA THR A 365 3.85 -18.71 -12.45
C THR A 365 4.13 -17.73 -11.31
N LYS A 366 5.05 -18.07 -10.41
CA LYS A 366 5.50 -17.16 -9.35
C LYS A 366 6.01 -15.81 -9.87
N GLN A 367 6.38 -15.72 -11.14
CA GLN A 367 6.80 -14.46 -11.75
C GLN A 367 5.61 -13.62 -12.20
N GLN A 368 4.50 -14.25 -12.58
CA GLN A 368 3.25 -13.58 -12.99
C GLN A 368 2.43 -13.15 -11.76
N ALA A 369 2.27 -14.03 -10.78
CA ALA A 369 1.53 -13.75 -9.54
C ALA A 369 2.34 -12.84 -8.60
N LYS A 370 2.56 -11.57 -8.98
CA LYS A 370 3.31 -10.59 -8.18
C LYS A 370 2.66 -9.21 -8.21
N THR A 371 2.78 -8.50 -7.13
CA THR A 371 2.35 -7.09 -6.98
C THR A 371 2.94 -6.16 -8.03
N ARG A 372 4.04 -6.55 -8.69
CA ARG A 372 4.62 -5.82 -9.82
C ARG A 372 3.58 -5.51 -10.90
N THR A 373 2.64 -6.41 -11.15
CA THR A 373 1.53 -6.26 -12.10
C THR A 373 0.69 -5.03 -11.76
N CYS A 374 0.21 -4.92 -10.52
CA CYS A 374 -0.55 -3.76 -10.05
C CYS A 374 0.26 -2.45 -10.14
N VAL A 375 1.55 -2.50 -9.81
CA VAL A 375 2.45 -1.35 -9.91
C VAL A 375 2.58 -0.88 -11.36
N MET A 376 2.73 -1.80 -12.32
CA MET A 376 2.90 -1.45 -13.73
C MET A 376 1.62 -0.86 -14.34
N ALA A 377 0.46 -1.40 -13.99
CA ALA A 377 -0.83 -0.85 -14.39
C ALA A 377 -1.04 0.56 -13.81
N TRP A 378 -0.74 0.75 -12.52
CA TRP A 378 -0.77 2.06 -11.87
C TRP A 378 0.15 3.07 -12.56
N LYS A 379 1.41 2.68 -12.80
CA LYS A 379 2.39 3.53 -13.48
C LYS A 379 1.91 3.96 -14.87
N ALA A 380 1.43 3.02 -15.67
CA ALA A 380 0.93 3.29 -17.02
C ALA A 380 -0.27 4.24 -17.00
N LEU A 381 -1.18 4.10 -16.02
CA LEU A 381 -2.29 5.02 -15.84
C LEU A 381 -1.79 6.42 -15.49
N MET A 382 -0.88 6.55 -14.51
CA MET A 382 -0.38 7.85 -14.08
C MET A 382 0.38 8.57 -15.20
N GLU A 383 1.18 7.86 -15.99
CA GLU A 383 1.88 8.44 -17.14
C GLU A 383 0.92 9.05 -18.18
N GLN A 384 -0.23 8.41 -18.41
CA GLN A 384 -1.25 8.92 -19.33
C GLN A 384 -2.11 10.02 -18.70
N ALA A 385 -2.53 9.83 -17.45
CA ALA A 385 -3.43 10.74 -16.74
C ALA A 385 -2.83 12.13 -16.56
N GLN A 386 -1.52 12.22 -16.35
CA GLN A 386 -0.84 13.47 -16.03
C GLN A 386 0.10 13.99 -17.15
N ALA A 387 0.07 13.37 -18.34
CA ALA A 387 0.97 13.73 -19.44
C ALA A 387 0.92 15.23 -19.83
N ASP A 388 -0.27 15.82 -19.79
CA ASP A 388 -0.50 17.22 -20.17
C ASP A 388 -0.69 18.15 -18.96
N LEU A 389 -0.51 17.62 -17.73
CA LEU A 389 -0.62 18.45 -16.53
C LEU A 389 0.69 19.19 -16.26
N PRO A 390 0.63 20.44 -15.80
CA PRO A 390 1.84 21.16 -15.42
C PRO A 390 2.54 20.45 -14.25
N TYR A 391 3.85 20.70 -14.12
CA TYR A 391 4.58 20.22 -12.95
C TYR A 391 3.94 20.73 -11.65
N LYS A 392 3.78 19.83 -10.68
CA LYS A 392 3.33 20.14 -9.33
C LYS A 392 4.17 19.33 -8.34
N ALA A 393 4.60 19.94 -7.26
CA ALA A 393 5.25 19.27 -6.15
C ALA A 393 4.22 18.85 -5.09
N PHE A 394 4.56 17.88 -4.26
CA PHE A 394 3.81 17.64 -3.03
C PHE A 394 3.94 18.83 -2.08
N PRO A 395 2.91 19.15 -1.28
CA PRO A 395 3.00 20.19 -0.28
C PRO A 395 4.15 19.90 0.69
N ALA A 396 5.02 20.90 0.88
CA ALA A 396 6.04 20.83 1.91
C ALA A 396 5.46 21.30 3.25
N SER A 397 5.95 20.74 4.35
CA SER A 397 5.62 21.23 5.69
C SER A 397 6.79 21.99 6.30
N SER A 398 6.52 23.18 6.86
CA SER A 398 7.52 24.01 7.54
C SER A 398 7.98 23.41 8.87
N GLY A 399 7.19 22.49 9.44
CA GLY A 399 7.54 21.76 10.66
C GLY A 399 8.43 20.54 10.44
N VAL A 400 8.83 20.27 9.17
CA VAL A 400 9.73 19.15 8.85
C VAL A 400 11.11 19.69 8.47
N VAL A 401 12.14 19.05 9.03
CA VAL A 401 13.54 19.41 8.77
C VAL A 401 14.29 18.23 8.19
N GLU A 402 15.16 18.51 7.22
CA GLU A 402 16.11 17.54 6.69
C GLU A 402 17.36 17.53 7.58
N ARG A 403 17.78 16.36 8.06
CA ARG A 403 18.97 16.21 8.91
C ARG A 403 19.75 14.97 8.49
N ARG A 404 21.08 15.05 8.68
CA ARG A 404 21.92 13.87 8.53
C ARG A 404 21.86 13.02 9.80
N TYR A 405 21.75 11.72 9.64
CA TYR A 405 21.78 10.76 10.74
C TYR A 405 22.92 9.77 10.57
N CYS A 406 23.38 9.19 11.67
CA CYS A 406 24.37 8.11 11.72
C CYS A 406 23.72 6.80 11.27
N THR A 407 24.21 6.18 10.20
CA THR A 407 23.60 4.94 9.67
C THR A 407 23.78 3.72 10.60
N GLN A 408 24.67 3.80 11.59
CA GLN A 408 24.89 2.72 12.55
C GLN A 408 23.98 2.85 13.79
N SER A 409 23.71 4.07 14.26
CA SER A 409 22.92 4.26 15.47
C SER A 409 21.48 4.76 15.23
N GLY A 410 21.20 5.32 14.05
CA GLY A 410 19.92 5.98 13.76
C GLY A 410 19.79 7.37 14.40
N LEU A 411 20.73 7.80 15.23
CA LEU A 411 20.75 9.14 15.85
C LEU A 411 21.26 10.21 14.88
N LEU A 412 21.03 11.50 15.15
CA LEU A 412 21.59 12.57 14.34
C LEU A 412 23.11 12.45 14.26
N ALA A 413 23.68 12.73 13.10
CA ALA A 413 25.09 12.54 12.85
C ALA A 413 25.96 13.43 13.75
N GLY A 414 26.84 12.83 14.54
CA GLY A 414 27.92 13.49 15.25
C GLY A 414 29.20 13.51 14.42
N SER A 415 30.21 14.25 14.89
CA SER A 415 31.51 14.40 14.19
C SER A 415 32.31 13.11 14.05
N SER A 416 32.06 12.10 14.90
CA SER A 416 32.71 10.80 14.90
C SER A 416 31.99 9.72 14.05
N CYS A 417 30.87 10.05 13.41
CA CYS A 417 30.10 9.09 12.64
C CYS A 417 30.79 8.73 11.31
N PRO A 418 31.18 7.48 11.08
CA PRO A 418 31.91 7.07 9.87
C PRO A 418 31.03 7.04 8.61
N SER A 419 29.72 6.89 8.77
CA SER A 419 28.75 6.82 7.69
C SER A 419 27.47 7.52 8.09
N THR A 420 26.96 8.38 7.21
CA THR A 420 25.76 9.17 7.45
C THR A 420 24.86 9.20 6.21
N ALA A 421 23.55 9.31 6.45
CA ALA A 421 22.57 9.49 5.40
C ALA A 421 21.61 10.65 5.78
N VAL A 422 20.79 11.06 4.85
CA VAL A 422 19.80 12.12 5.06
C VAL A 422 18.47 11.53 5.44
N GLY A 423 17.76 12.16 6.40
CA GLY A 423 16.42 11.81 6.80
C GLY A 423 15.54 13.05 6.98
N TYR A 424 14.23 12.82 6.96
CA TYR A 424 13.21 13.86 7.16
C TYR A 424 12.55 13.66 8.52
N TYR A 425 12.55 14.70 9.35
CA TYR A 425 12.11 14.61 10.74
C TYR A 425 11.13 15.74 11.04
N ARG A 426 10.16 15.47 11.88
CA ARG A 426 9.41 16.53 12.52
C ARG A 426 10.38 17.34 13.39
N ALA A 427 10.29 18.66 13.33
CA ALA A 427 11.21 19.53 14.04
C ALA A 427 11.07 19.43 15.58
N ASP A 428 9.89 19.02 16.04
CA ASP A 428 9.56 18.78 17.44
C ASP A 428 9.86 17.35 17.93
N ASP A 429 10.34 16.45 17.04
CA ASP A 429 10.64 15.04 17.32
C ASP A 429 11.97 14.61 16.68
N LEU A 430 13.04 15.32 17.03
CA LEU A 430 14.39 15.01 16.55
C LEU A 430 15.05 13.97 17.45
N PRO A 431 15.72 12.96 16.90
CA PRO A 431 16.55 12.07 17.69
C PRO A 431 17.76 12.82 18.26
N ASP A 432 18.33 12.30 19.36
CA ASP A 432 19.55 12.83 19.94
C ASP A 432 20.74 12.77 18.97
N THR A 433 21.77 13.56 19.23
CA THR A 433 23.01 13.52 18.46
C THR A 433 23.81 12.27 18.86
N CYS A 434 24.35 11.57 17.87
CA CYS A 434 25.17 10.38 18.07
C CYS A 434 26.51 10.76 18.74
N THR A 435 26.73 10.20 19.92
CA THR A 435 27.97 10.37 20.70
C THR A 435 28.81 9.08 20.76
N TYR A 436 28.37 8.01 20.04
CA TYR A 436 29.06 6.74 20.06
C TYR A 436 30.43 6.79 19.38
N SER A 437 31.40 6.10 19.99
CA SER A 437 32.67 5.79 19.32
C SER A 437 32.47 4.59 18.40
N HIS A 438 32.33 4.86 17.11
CA HIS A 438 32.18 3.81 16.13
C HIS A 438 33.55 3.20 15.80
N GLY A 439 33.70 1.89 15.98
CA GLY A 439 34.87 1.15 15.44
C GLY A 439 34.89 1.27 13.90
N ALA A 440 36.07 1.26 13.30
CA ALA A 440 36.19 1.28 11.85
C ALA A 440 35.50 0.04 11.23
N SER A 441 34.29 0.18 10.71
CA SER A 441 33.59 -0.89 10.01
C SER A 441 33.87 -0.76 8.50
N THR A 442 34.33 -1.85 7.91
CA THR A 442 34.50 -2.01 6.46
C THR A 442 33.21 -2.40 5.74
N GLN A 443 32.05 -1.89 6.14
CA GLN A 443 30.84 -2.09 5.37
C GLN A 443 30.63 -0.90 4.41
N ALA A 444 30.61 -1.22 3.13
CA ALA A 444 30.30 -0.28 2.07
C ALA A 444 28.92 0.34 2.32
N ALA A 445 28.85 1.67 2.27
CA ALA A 445 27.59 2.41 2.34
C ALA A 445 26.70 1.99 1.18
N ASP A 446 25.46 1.61 1.49
CA ASP A 446 24.40 1.49 0.49
C ASP A 446 24.26 2.86 -0.20
N PRO A 447 24.27 2.93 -1.54
CA PRO A 447 24.16 4.21 -2.21
C PRO A 447 22.83 4.87 -1.85
N ALA A 448 22.90 5.98 -1.14
CA ALA A 448 21.78 6.85 -0.86
C ALA A 448 21.03 7.15 -2.16
N ALA A 449 19.71 7.31 -2.07
CA ALA A 449 18.90 7.84 -3.16
C ALA A 449 19.61 9.06 -3.77
N PRO A 450 19.64 9.20 -5.10
CA PRO A 450 20.36 10.29 -5.74
C PRO A 450 19.93 11.61 -5.14
N ALA A 451 20.91 12.43 -4.72
CA ALA A 451 20.67 13.79 -4.28
C ALA A 451 19.94 14.51 -5.42
N GLU A 452 18.82 15.15 -5.12
CA GLU A 452 18.15 16.04 -6.06
C GLU A 452 19.14 17.16 -6.44
N GLU A 453 19.54 17.20 -7.70
CA GLU A 453 20.06 18.42 -8.27
C GLU A 453 18.93 19.44 -8.22
N ALA A 454 19.13 20.50 -7.46
CA ALA A 454 18.23 21.64 -7.48
C ALA A 454 18.12 22.12 -8.94
N PRO A 455 16.89 22.39 -9.46
CA PRO A 455 16.76 22.90 -10.80
C PRO A 455 17.56 24.20 -10.91
N SER A 456 18.56 24.20 -11.82
CA SER A 456 19.32 25.38 -12.13
C SER A 456 18.35 26.47 -12.58
N GLN A 457 18.26 27.55 -11.83
CA GLN A 457 17.53 28.74 -12.24
C GLN A 457 18.16 29.23 -13.54
N THR A 458 17.48 28.97 -14.64
CA THR A 458 17.79 29.65 -15.91
C THR A 458 17.41 31.10 -15.72
N VAL A 459 18.40 31.93 -15.48
CA VAL A 459 18.25 33.40 -15.49
C VAL A 459 17.83 33.77 -16.92
N ILE A 460 16.59 34.17 -17.10
CA ILE A 460 16.14 34.82 -18.33
C ILE A 460 16.79 36.20 -18.38
N PRO A 461 17.59 36.54 -19.39
CA PRO A 461 18.09 37.90 -19.53
C PRO A 461 16.88 38.82 -19.82
N THR A 462 16.66 39.80 -18.98
CA THR A 462 15.75 40.92 -19.31
C THR A 462 16.47 41.80 -20.35
N ASP A 463 16.09 41.61 -21.60
CA ASP A 463 16.45 42.57 -22.67
C ASP A 463 15.53 43.80 -22.55
N THR A 464 16.11 44.85 -21.98
CA THR A 464 15.52 46.19 -21.98
C THR A 464 16.22 46.99 -23.09
N SER A 465 15.80 46.85 -24.31
CA SER A 465 16.05 47.84 -25.35
C SER A 465 15.01 47.73 -26.46
N ASN A 466 14.02 48.60 -26.45
CA ASN A 466 13.57 49.45 -27.56
C ASN A 466 12.17 50.00 -27.27
N LEU A 467 12.16 51.12 -26.59
CA LEU A 467 11.19 52.17 -26.84
C LEU A 467 11.86 53.09 -27.84
N ASP A 468 11.29 53.13 -29.04
CA ASP A 468 11.19 54.40 -29.81
C ASP A 468 10.27 54.24 -31.04
N THR A 469 9.24 55.05 -31.01
CA THR A 469 8.60 55.82 -32.07
C THR A 469 8.26 55.12 -33.44
N ASP A 470 7.02 54.92 -33.73
CA ASP A 470 6.09 55.77 -34.58
C ASP A 470 4.67 55.16 -34.55
#